data_60824772450a78f409c63d35f983586c
#
_entry.id   60824772450a78f409c63d35f983586c
#
_cell.length_a   1.000
_cell.length_b   1.000
_cell.length_c   1.000
_cell.angle_alpha   90.00
_cell.angle_beta   90.00
_cell.angle_gamma   90.00
#
_symmetry.space_group_name_H-M   'P 1'
#
loop_
_entity.id
_entity.type
_entity.pdbx_description
1 polymer ?
#
loop_
_entity_poly.entity_id
_entity_poly.type
_entity_poly.pdbx_seq_one_letter_code
_entity_poly.pdbx_strand_id
1 'polypeptide(L)'
;MPKQSLEEIALDKVGEWIVRGAPDNAIPDEPMTATAAMRLVEEQLAVEGIPERNLATFVTTWMEPEARQVIDANLHRNYIDHAEYPQTFEIEQRCVRMLAELFHAPGETTGTSTQGSSEAIMLGALSLKWKWRKRREADGKPSDKPNLVFGGDVHVVWEKFCRYFDVEPRIVPLQAGKYTVGPDDIEPHVDENTIGVAAVVGTTFTGHADDVVGINNLLLDLKEKKGIDVPLHIDGASGGFVWPFLYPHSEWDFRLEQVRSINTSGHKFGMVYPGIGWLIFREKSDLARELVFTENYLGKSDDTFTLNFSTGSSMILAQYYNFVRFGKAGYQRVMQMMQENAESLAADIEGIGKFQIIGKDEETLPLVAFNLAEEHAYDEFDIAFQLHAERGWMVPAYTMPPNAQDVKMMRALVKLSLARSLVDTLHEDISAAIGTLEKKGPVSASERKRVKTSVTH
;
A
#
# COMPACT_ATOMS: atom_id res chain seq x y z
N MET A 1 -50.43 1.99 27.87
CA MET A 1 -49.60 1.94 26.70
C MET A 1 -50.49 2.10 25.48
N PRO A 2 -50.25 3.06 24.58
CA PRO A 2 -51.03 3.11 23.33
C PRO A 2 -50.77 1.85 22.53
N LYS A 3 -51.82 1.24 21.97
CA LYS A 3 -51.73 0.09 21.07
C LYS A 3 -51.04 0.58 19.79
N GLN A 4 -49.84 0.14 19.52
CA GLN A 4 -49.20 0.36 18.21
C GLN A 4 -50.12 -0.14 17.10
N SER A 5 -50.23 0.61 16.03
CA SER A 5 -51.01 0.19 14.87
C SER A 5 -50.35 -1.04 14.21
N LEU A 6 -51.15 -1.83 13.47
CA LEU A 6 -50.60 -2.97 12.72
C LEU A 6 -49.54 -2.54 11.68
N GLU A 7 -49.62 -1.29 11.17
CA GLU A 7 -48.64 -0.72 10.28
C GLU A 7 -47.30 -0.41 10.99
N GLU A 8 -47.36 0.13 12.23
CA GLU A 8 -46.15 0.36 13.04
C GLU A 8 -45.47 -0.97 13.41
N ILE A 9 -46.28 -2.02 13.71
CA ILE A 9 -45.76 -3.36 14.01
C ILE A 9 -45.22 -4.04 12.74
N ALA A 10 -45.82 -3.78 11.57
CA ALA A 10 -45.39 -4.34 10.30
C ALA A 10 -44.07 -3.69 9.82
N LEU A 11 -43.92 -2.36 9.92
CA LEU A 11 -42.70 -1.62 9.58
C LEU A 11 -41.53 -2.06 10.46
N ASP A 12 -41.74 -2.24 11.77
CA ASP A 12 -40.71 -2.73 12.68
C ASP A 12 -40.27 -4.18 12.41
N LYS A 13 -41.17 -5.02 11.91
CA LYS A 13 -40.94 -6.46 11.75
C LYS A 13 -40.62 -6.91 10.33
N VAL A 14 -41.11 -6.20 9.33
CA VAL A 14 -40.96 -6.58 7.91
C VAL A 14 -39.78 -5.83 7.24
N GLY A 15 -39.30 -4.81 7.89
CA GLY A 15 -38.16 -4.03 7.41
C GLY A 15 -38.61 -2.77 6.66
N GLU A 16 -38.51 -1.65 7.35
CA GLU A 16 -38.81 -0.31 6.84
C GLU A 16 -38.05 0.01 5.57
N TRP A 17 -36.79 -0.54 5.42
CA TRP A 17 -35.97 -0.39 4.23
C TRP A 17 -36.59 -0.95 2.95
N ILE A 18 -37.54 -1.93 3.04
CA ILE A 18 -38.18 -2.49 1.86
C ILE A 18 -39.15 -1.49 1.20
N VAL A 19 -39.71 -0.60 1.99
CA VAL A 19 -40.73 0.36 1.52
C VAL A 19 -40.14 1.76 1.30
N ARG A 20 -39.02 2.09 1.90
CA ARG A 20 -38.28 3.35 1.68
C ARG A 20 -37.08 3.08 0.76
N GLY A 21 -37.05 3.76 -0.37
CA GLY A 21 -35.86 3.75 -1.23
C GLY A 21 -34.63 4.31 -0.51
N ALA A 22 -33.42 3.90 -0.95
CA ALA A 22 -32.18 4.45 -0.42
C ALA A 22 -32.13 5.97 -0.64
N PRO A 23 -31.78 6.79 0.39
CA PRO A 23 -31.54 8.21 0.19
C PRO A 23 -30.33 8.41 -0.74
N ASP A 24 -30.49 9.27 -1.73
CA ASP A 24 -29.44 9.49 -2.75
C ASP A 24 -28.79 10.88 -2.64
N ASN A 25 -29.58 11.95 -2.58
CA ASN A 25 -29.07 13.32 -2.71
C ASN A 25 -29.31 14.21 -1.49
N ALA A 26 -30.07 13.77 -0.50
CA ALA A 26 -30.36 14.56 0.71
C ALA A 26 -30.49 13.66 1.95
N ILE A 27 -30.21 14.25 3.11
CA ILE A 27 -30.53 13.61 4.39
C ILE A 27 -32.07 13.54 4.46
N PRO A 28 -32.66 12.37 4.75
CA PRO A 28 -34.11 12.24 4.88
C PRO A 28 -34.68 13.18 5.95
N ASP A 29 -35.86 13.76 5.70
CA ASP A 29 -36.54 14.61 6.67
C ASP A 29 -37.01 13.80 7.89
N GLU A 30 -37.39 12.53 7.68
CA GLU A 30 -37.85 11.65 8.73
C GLU A 30 -36.84 10.55 9.07
N PRO A 31 -36.63 10.26 10.36
CA PRO A 31 -35.71 9.18 10.78
C PRO A 31 -36.30 7.82 10.43
N MET A 32 -35.45 6.82 10.38
CA MET A 32 -35.83 5.40 10.35
C MET A 32 -35.27 4.66 11.58
N THR A 33 -35.75 3.45 11.83
CA THR A 33 -35.21 2.63 12.93
C THR A 33 -33.76 2.25 12.67
N ALA A 34 -32.98 2.05 13.74
CA ALA A 34 -31.57 1.63 13.62
C ALA A 34 -31.41 0.33 12.79
N THR A 35 -32.33 -0.62 12.99
CA THR A 35 -32.33 -1.88 12.24
C THR A 35 -32.62 -1.67 10.76
N ALA A 36 -33.56 -0.78 10.41
CA ALA A 36 -33.86 -0.45 9.01
C ALA A 36 -32.67 0.22 8.33
N ALA A 37 -32.05 1.19 9.01
CA ALA A 37 -30.85 1.85 8.51
C ALA A 37 -29.68 0.87 8.30
N MET A 38 -29.44 -0.03 9.24
CA MET A 38 -28.40 -1.07 9.12
C MET A 38 -28.67 -1.97 7.91
N ARG A 39 -29.90 -2.45 7.76
CA ARG A 39 -30.29 -3.33 6.64
C ARG A 39 -30.14 -2.63 5.28
N LEU A 40 -30.55 -1.36 5.21
CA LEU A 40 -30.39 -0.58 3.99
C LEU A 40 -28.93 -0.45 3.56
N VAL A 41 -28.01 -0.22 4.50
CA VAL A 41 -26.56 -0.19 4.23
C VAL A 41 -26.05 -1.56 3.79
N GLU A 42 -26.40 -2.63 4.50
CA GLU A 42 -26.00 -4.01 4.15
C GLU A 42 -26.46 -4.40 2.73
N GLU A 43 -27.69 -4.02 2.35
CA GLU A 43 -28.25 -4.32 1.03
C GLU A 43 -27.53 -3.55 -0.08
N GLN A 44 -27.15 -2.29 0.15
CA GLN A 44 -26.31 -1.52 -0.78
C GLN A 44 -24.95 -2.18 -1.01
N LEU A 45 -24.34 -2.73 0.04
CA LEU A 45 -23.03 -3.38 -0.01
C LEU A 45 -23.10 -4.81 -0.57
N ALA A 46 -24.27 -5.44 -0.64
CA ALA A 46 -24.44 -6.84 -1.07
C ALA A 46 -24.06 -7.09 -2.54
N VAL A 47 -23.96 -6.04 -3.34
CA VAL A 47 -23.54 -6.13 -4.76
C VAL A 47 -22.02 -6.03 -4.96
N GLU A 48 -21.27 -5.78 -3.89
CA GLU A 48 -19.81 -5.66 -3.96
C GLU A 48 -19.13 -7.02 -4.17
N GLY A 49 -17.85 -6.96 -4.64
CA GLY A 49 -17.07 -8.16 -4.92
C GLY A 49 -16.63 -8.93 -3.66
N ILE A 50 -16.23 -10.16 -3.85
CA ILE A 50 -15.72 -11.04 -2.79
C ILE A 50 -14.26 -10.71 -2.52
N PRO A 51 -13.87 -10.25 -1.31
CA PRO A 51 -12.50 -9.82 -1.01
C PRO A 51 -11.42 -10.88 -1.28
N GLU A 52 -11.72 -12.17 -1.08
CA GLU A 52 -10.82 -13.29 -1.31
C GLU A 52 -10.47 -13.48 -2.80
N ARG A 53 -11.36 -13.05 -3.70
CA ARG A 53 -11.16 -13.09 -5.16
C ARG A 53 -10.57 -11.82 -5.73
N ASN A 54 -10.31 -10.81 -4.90
CA ASN A 54 -9.65 -9.58 -5.32
C ASN A 54 -8.13 -9.70 -5.15
N LEU A 55 -7.43 -10.05 -6.20
CA LEU A 55 -5.96 -10.17 -6.26
C LEU A 55 -5.29 -8.90 -6.82
N ALA A 56 -6.07 -7.83 -7.02
CA ALA A 56 -5.57 -6.53 -7.45
C ALA A 56 -5.05 -5.67 -6.30
N THR A 57 -5.69 -5.77 -5.12
CA THR A 57 -5.39 -4.92 -3.97
C THR A 57 -4.45 -5.59 -2.97
N PHE A 58 -3.47 -4.82 -2.49
CA PHE A 58 -2.56 -5.24 -1.42
C PHE A 58 -3.18 -5.15 -0.03
N VAL A 59 -4.35 -4.56 0.10
CA VAL A 59 -4.98 -4.27 1.38
C VAL A 59 -5.45 -5.56 2.07
N THR A 60 -5.19 -5.66 3.36
CA THR A 60 -5.68 -6.74 4.23
C THR A 60 -7.19 -6.68 4.35
N THR A 61 -7.85 -7.82 4.12
CA THR A 61 -9.31 -7.95 4.18
C THR A 61 -9.79 -8.92 5.26
N TRP A 62 -8.86 -9.53 5.99
CA TRP A 62 -9.17 -10.47 7.06
C TRP A 62 -8.22 -10.30 8.26
N MET A 63 -8.79 -10.34 9.46
CA MET A 63 -8.05 -10.41 10.74
C MET A 63 -8.73 -11.41 11.67
N GLU A 64 -7.97 -11.95 12.62
CA GLU A 64 -8.48 -12.85 13.66
C GLU A 64 -9.64 -12.21 14.45
N PRO A 65 -10.62 -13.00 14.95
CA PRO A 65 -11.74 -12.47 15.73
C PRO A 65 -11.31 -11.64 16.94
N GLU A 66 -10.23 -12.02 17.62
CA GLU A 66 -9.67 -11.31 18.77
C GLU A 66 -9.12 -9.94 18.37
N ALA A 67 -8.46 -9.84 17.22
CA ALA A 67 -8.00 -8.56 16.68
C ALA A 67 -9.18 -7.62 16.38
N ARG A 68 -10.26 -8.17 15.81
CA ARG A 68 -11.51 -7.40 15.56
C ARG A 68 -12.15 -6.91 16.86
N GLN A 69 -12.14 -7.72 17.93
CA GLN A 69 -12.61 -7.29 19.25
C GLN A 69 -11.77 -6.13 19.80
N VAL A 70 -10.44 -6.18 19.63
CA VAL A 70 -9.56 -5.06 20.01
C VAL A 70 -9.93 -3.80 19.22
N ILE A 71 -10.15 -3.90 17.92
CA ILE A 71 -10.56 -2.77 17.06
C ILE A 71 -11.88 -2.19 17.54
N ASP A 72 -12.92 -3.01 17.64
CA ASP A 72 -14.29 -2.59 17.98
C ASP A 72 -14.35 -1.91 19.35
N ALA A 73 -13.69 -2.49 20.35
CA ALA A 73 -13.65 -1.93 21.71
C ALA A 73 -12.93 -0.57 21.80
N ASN A 74 -12.18 -0.16 20.78
CA ASN A 74 -11.31 1.02 20.80
C ASN A 74 -11.58 2.04 19.68
N LEU A 75 -12.68 1.91 18.92
CA LEU A 75 -13.04 2.83 17.83
C LEU A 75 -13.22 4.28 18.26
N HIS A 76 -13.59 4.50 19.53
CA HIS A 76 -13.83 5.83 20.11
C HIS A 76 -12.56 6.61 20.47
N ARG A 77 -11.38 5.97 20.45
CA ARG A 77 -10.13 6.61 20.91
C ARG A 77 -9.56 7.53 19.86
N ASN A 78 -9.47 8.82 20.17
CA ASN A 78 -8.78 9.80 19.34
C ASN A 78 -7.28 9.79 19.67
N TYR A 79 -6.43 9.51 18.69
CA TYR A 79 -4.99 9.34 18.93
C TYR A 79 -4.30 10.58 19.50
N ILE A 80 -4.70 11.78 19.06
CA ILE A 80 -4.06 13.03 19.49
C ILE A 80 -4.30 13.35 21.00
N ASP A 81 -5.30 12.73 21.63
CA ASP A 81 -5.64 12.98 23.05
C ASP A 81 -4.72 12.16 23.97
N HIS A 82 -3.43 12.47 23.98
CA HIS A 82 -2.42 11.75 24.78
C HIS A 82 -2.67 11.86 26.28
N ALA A 83 -3.32 12.91 26.74
CA ALA A 83 -3.69 13.08 28.16
C ALA A 83 -4.80 12.09 28.56
N GLU A 84 -5.79 11.85 27.71
CA GLU A 84 -6.86 10.88 27.94
C GLU A 84 -6.39 9.45 27.67
N TYR A 85 -5.58 9.24 26.63
CA TYR A 85 -5.15 7.91 26.18
C TYR A 85 -3.62 7.72 26.21
N PRO A 86 -2.92 7.92 27.35
CA PRO A 86 -1.46 7.87 27.42
C PRO A 86 -0.90 6.48 27.06
N GLN A 87 -1.65 5.40 27.32
CA GLN A 87 -1.22 4.04 26.97
C GLN A 87 -1.32 3.78 25.45
N THR A 88 -2.26 4.42 24.76
CA THR A 88 -2.36 4.33 23.30
C THR A 88 -1.15 4.97 22.64
N PHE A 89 -0.74 6.15 23.12
CA PHE A 89 0.50 6.80 22.68
C PHE A 89 1.74 5.93 22.94
N GLU A 90 1.85 5.39 24.17
CA GLU A 90 2.99 4.50 24.50
C GLU A 90 3.02 3.23 23.62
N ILE A 91 1.86 2.66 23.29
CA ILE A 91 1.76 1.50 22.39
C ILE A 91 2.22 1.88 20.98
N GLU A 92 1.82 3.04 20.48
CA GLU A 92 2.28 3.55 19.18
C GLU A 92 3.81 3.69 19.17
N GLN A 93 4.39 4.31 20.20
CA GLN A 93 5.83 4.46 20.33
C GLN A 93 6.56 3.10 20.43
N ARG A 94 5.93 2.08 21.04
CA ARG A 94 6.45 0.70 21.01
C ARG A 94 6.46 0.14 19.59
N CYS A 95 5.39 0.34 18.81
CA CYS A 95 5.36 -0.09 17.41
C CYS A 95 6.47 0.58 16.59
N VAL A 96 6.69 1.88 16.78
CA VAL A 96 7.80 2.62 16.15
C VAL A 96 9.16 2.00 16.50
N ARG A 97 9.41 1.73 17.77
CA ARG A 97 10.67 1.09 18.22
C ARG A 97 10.83 -0.32 17.66
N MET A 98 9.76 -1.12 17.60
CA MET A 98 9.76 -2.47 17.04
C MET A 98 10.09 -2.46 15.53
N LEU A 99 9.53 -1.51 14.79
CA LEU A 99 9.83 -1.34 13.36
C LEU A 99 11.24 -0.79 13.14
N ALA A 100 11.69 0.14 13.97
CA ALA A 100 13.05 0.65 13.93
C ALA A 100 14.09 -0.46 14.14
N GLU A 101 13.85 -1.35 15.11
CA GLU A 101 14.68 -2.53 15.34
C GLU A 101 14.63 -3.50 14.16
N LEU A 102 13.45 -3.74 13.61
CA LEU A 102 13.25 -4.62 12.46
C LEU A 102 13.98 -4.11 11.21
N PHE A 103 14.10 -2.78 11.06
CA PHE A 103 14.80 -2.10 9.96
C PHE A 103 16.25 -1.74 10.31
N HIS A 104 16.81 -2.30 11.38
CA HIS A 104 18.21 -2.14 11.80
C HIS A 104 18.62 -0.68 12.03
N ALA A 105 17.76 0.13 12.63
CA ALA A 105 18.12 1.51 12.97
C ALA A 105 19.28 1.56 13.97
N PRO A 106 20.32 2.41 13.73
CA PRO A 106 21.58 2.33 14.47
C PRO A 106 21.54 2.96 15.87
N GLY A 107 20.49 3.69 16.23
CA GLY A 107 20.45 4.43 17.48
C GLY A 107 19.04 4.88 17.87
N GLU A 108 18.96 6.04 18.57
CA GLU A 108 17.69 6.64 18.95
C GLU A 108 16.96 7.16 17.71
N THR A 109 15.84 6.53 17.42
CA THR A 109 15.00 6.81 16.26
C THR A 109 13.80 7.68 16.63
N THR A 110 13.11 8.17 15.61
CA THR A 110 11.77 8.75 15.73
C THR A 110 10.89 8.24 14.59
N GLY A 111 9.60 8.28 14.78
CA GLY A 111 8.64 7.85 13.79
C GLY A 111 7.22 8.12 14.26
N THR A 112 6.27 7.79 13.42
CA THR A 112 4.86 7.93 13.74
C THR A 112 4.02 6.95 12.94
N SER A 113 2.86 6.60 13.50
CA SER A 113 1.77 6.01 12.74
C SER A 113 1.13 7.05 11.81
N THR A 114 0.58 6.60 10.70
CA THR A 114 -0.11 7.41 9.71
C THR A 114 -1.36 6.69 9.22
N GLN A 115 -2.24 7.36 8.48
CA GLN A 115 -3.43 6.71 7.90
C GLN A 115 -3.10 5.74 6.76
N GLY A 116 -1.84 5.69 6.34
CA GLY A 116 -1.29 4.81 5.32
C GLY A 116 0.01 5.36 4.77
N SER A 117 0.69 4.60 3.90
CA SER A 117 1.96 5.03 3.31
C SER A 117 1.89 6.35 2.54
N SER A 118 0.73 6.75 2.04
CA SER A 118 0.62 8.06 1.35
C SER A 118 0.94 9.23 2.28
N GLU A 119 0.43 9.22 3.51
CA GLU A 119 0.79 10.23 4.52
C GLU A 119 2.24 10.07 4.97
N ALA A 120 2.70 8.85 5.20
CA ALA A 120 4.07 8.56 5.59
C ALA A 120 5.10 9.07 4.57
N ILE A 121 4.86 8.83 3.27
CA ILE A 121 5.67 9.33 2.16
C ILE A 121 5.68 10.86 2.14
N MET A 122 4.51 11.50 2.27
CA MET A 122 4.43 12.97 2.28
C MET A 122 5.23 13.57 3.43
N LEU A 123 5.14 13.02 4.64
CA LEU A 123 5.90 13.49 5.81
C LEU A 123 7.41 13.23 5.65
N GLY A 124 7.80 12.04 5.20
CA GLY A 124 9.20 11.71 4.92
C GLY A 124 9.82 12.65 3.90
N ALA A 125 9.16 12.83 2.75
CA ALA A 125 9.63 13.70 1.68
C ALA A 125 9.60 15.19 2.06
N LEU A 126 8.63 15.65 2.87
CA LEU A 126 8.64 16.99 3.46
C LEU A 126 9.84 17.20 4.37
N SER A 127 10.20 16.21 5.17
CA SER A 127 11.39 16.28 6.01
C SER A 127 12.66 16.43 5.18
N LEU A 128 12.80 15.66 4.09
CA LEU A 128 13.90 15.80 3.13
C LEU A 128 13.94 17.20 2.52
N LYS A 129 12.80 17.74 2.09
CA LYS A 129 12.70 19.09 1.51
C LYS A 129 13.12 20.16 2.49
N TRP A 130 12.64 20.14 3.73
CA TRP A 130 13.00 21.13 4.74
C TRP A 130 14.47 21.05 5.13
N LYS A 131 15.02 19.86 5.31
CA LYS A 131 16.45 19.67 5.62
C LYS A 131 17.34 20.17 4.47
N TRP A 132 17.00 19.86 3.22
CA TRP A 132 17.69 20.39 2.04
C TRP A 132 17.62 21.92 2.01
N ARG A 133 16.45 22.52 2.19
CA ARG A 133 16.26 23.97 2.22
C ARG A 133 17.14 24.62 3.28
N LYS A 134 17.12 24.14 4.51
CA LYS A 134 17.93 24.68 5.61
C LYS A 134 19.41 24.59 5.36
N ARG A 135 19.89 23.50 4.78
CA ARG A 135 21.30 23.35 4.39
C ARG A 135 21.67 24.39 3.31
N ARG A 136 20.84 24.56 2.28
CA ARG A 136 21.07 25.56 1.22
C ARG A 136 21.09 26.99 1.78
N GLU A 137 20.14 27.33 2.62
CA GLU A 137 20.06 28.64 3.28
C GLU A 137 21.28 28.91 4.14
N ALA A 138 21.75 27.94 4.91
CA ALA A 138 22.97 28.06 5.74
C ALA A 138 24.23 28.28 4.89
N ASP A 139 24.29 27.72 3.69
CA ASP A 139 25.36 27.91 2.72
C ASP A 139 25.23 29.21 1.88
N GLY A 140 24.14 29.98 2.08
CA GLY A 140 23.81 31.17 1.27
C GLY A 140 23.46 30.86 -0.18
N LYS A 141 22.98 29.66 -0.47
CA LYS A 141 22.58 29.17 -1.79
C LYS A 141 21.05 29.29 -2.01
N PRO A 142 20.58 29.45 -3.26
CA PRO A 142 19.15 29.42 -3.57
C PRO A 142 18.49 28.09 -3.15
N SER A 143 17.24 28.14 -2.66
CA SER A 143 16.45 26.98 -2.22
C SER A 143 15.04 26.96 -2.82
N ASP A 144 14.88 27.51 -4.02
CA ASP A 144 13.61 27.74 -4.72
C ASP A 144 13.31 26.69 -5.79
N LYS A 145 14.24 25.79 -6.11
CA LYS A 145 14.09 24.78 -7.16
C LYS A 145 14.41 23.36 -6.65
N PRO A 146 13.66 22.86 -5.65
CA PRO A 146 13.85 21.49 -5.18
C PRO A 146 13.40 20.48 -6.23
N ASN A 147 14.15 19.39 -6.40
CA ASN A 147 13.73 18.24 -7.18
C ASN A 147 13.83 16.94 -6.38
N LEU A 148 13.06 15.94 -6.80
CA LEU A 148 13.05 14.62 -6.19
C LEU A 148 13.17 13.56 -7.28
N VAL A 149 14.10 12.61 -7.11
CA VAL A 149 14.38 11.56 -8.10
C VAL A 149 13.75 10.25 -7.66
N PHE A 150 13.05 9.57 -8.59
CA PHE A 150 12.43 8.26 -8.35
C PHE A 150 12.15 7.53 -9.66
N GLY A 151 12.02 6.20 -9.59
CA GLY A 151 11.68 5.35 -10.73
C GLY A 151 10.25 5.53 -11.23
N GLY A 152 9.98 5.17 -12.48
CA GLY A 152 8.63 5.15 -13.04
C GLY A 152 7.72 4.07 -12.45
N ASP A 153 8.25 3.18 -11.63
CA ASP A 153 7.57 2.10 -10.92
C ASP A 153 6.95 2.51 -9.57
N VAL A 154 7.16 3.76 -9.14
CA VAL A 154 6.63 4.28 -7.87
C VAL A 154 5.10 4.40 -7.89
N HIS A 155 4.53 4.43 -6.70
CA HIS A 155 3.12 4.77 -6.54
C HIS A 155 2.86 6.27 -6.82
N VAL A 156 1.69 6.59 -7.40
CA VAL A 156 1.26 7.96 -7.76
C VAL A 156 1.37 9.00 -6.63
N VAL A 157 1.49 8.59 -5.38
CA VAL A 157 1.66 9.49 -4.23
C VAL A 157 2.95 10.32 -4.34
N TRP A 158 4.00 9.81 -4.98
CA TRP A 158 5.24 10.55 -5.21
C TRP A 158 5.04 11.74 -6.15
N GLU A 159 4.29 11.53 -7.25
CA GLU A 159 3.90 12.62 -8.14
C GLU A 159 2.94 13.63 -7.46
N LYS A 160 2.01 13.12 -6.61
CA LYS A 160 1.15 13.98 -5.79
C LYS A 160 1.97 14.84 -4.84
N PHE A 161 2.97 14.26 -4.16
CA PHE A 161 3.88 15.02 -3.30
C PHE A 161 4.55 16.15 -4.07
N CYS A 162 5.16 15.83 -5.20
CA CYS A 162 5.85 16.80 -6.04
C CYS A 162 4.91 17.96 -6.45
N ARG A 163 3.70 17.63 -6.89
CA ARG A 163 2.71 18.62 -7.30
C ARG A 163 2.16 19.47 -6.14
N TYR A 164 1.88 18.85 -5.00
CA TYR A 164 1.28 19.54 -3.87
C TYR A 164 2.26 20.44 -3.13
N PHE A 165 3.52 20.08 -3.13
CA PHE A 165 4.56 20.78 -2.38
C PHE A 165 5.58 21.51 -3.26
N ASP A 166 5.28 21.71 -4.53
CA ASP A 166 6.11 22.47 -5.47
C ASP A 166 7.56 21.94 -5.50
N VAL A 167 7.70 20.66 -5.87
CA VAL A 167 8.96 19.95 -6.08
C VAL A 167 8.97 19.43 -7.51
N GLU A 168 10.06 19.61 -8.24
CA GLU A 168 10.25 19.07 -9.57
C GLU A 168 10.37 17.54 -9.52
N PRO A 169 9.45 16.75 -10.12
CA PRO A 169 9.64 15.32 -10.23
C PRO A 169 10.67 14.98 -11.30
N ARG A 170 11.69 14.22 -10.96
CA ARG A 170 12.63 13.61 -11.89
C ARG A 170 12.38 12.13 -11.96
N ILE A 171 11.49 11.78 -12.89
CA ILE A 171 11.05 10.40 -13.06
C ILE A 171 12.04 9.68 -13.98
N VAL A 172 12.67 8.64 -13.43
CA VAL A 172 13.55 7.75 -14.17
C VAL A 172 12.69 6.76 -14.95
N PRO A 173 12.73 6.77 -16.26
CA PRO A 173 11.88 5.90 -17.08
C PRO A 173 12.32 4.43 -16.96
N LEU A 174 11.35 3.52 -16.94
CA LEU A 174 11.61 2.08 -17.00
C LEU A 174 12.02 1.67 -18.41
N GLN A 175 12.51 0.44 -18.56
CA GLN A 175 12.83 -0.17 -19.83
C GLN A 175 12.13 -1.52 -19.96
N ALA A 176 11.77 -1.91 -21.17
CA ALA A 176 11.24 -3.25 -21.42
C ALA A 176 12.26 -4.31 -20.98
N GLY A 177 11.83 -5.23 -20.12
CA GLY A 177 12.70 -6.25 -19.52
C GLY A 177 13.48 -5.80 -18.27
N LYS A 178 13.45 -4.50 -17.91
CA LYS A 178 14.05 -3.96 -16.68
C LYS A 178 13.02 -3.05 -15.99
N TYR A 179 12.37 -3.56 -14.96
CA TYR A 179 11.20 -2.94 -14.33
C TYR A 179 11.49 -2.33 -12.96
N THR A 180 12.76 -2.16 -12.62
CA THR A 180 13.29 -1.50 -11.42
C THR A 180 14.43 -0.58 -11.82
N VAL A 181 14.81 0.34 -10.94
CA VAL A 181 15.90 1.29 -11.20
C VAL A 181 17.14 0.95 -10.38
N GLY A 182 18.30 1.32 -10.93
CA GLY A 182 19.60 1.16 -10.31
C GLY A 182 20.45 2.43 -10.38
N PRO A 183 21.71 2.37 -9.92
CA PRO A 183 22.57 3.53 -9.82
C PRO A 183 22.78 4.26 -11.16
N ASP A 184 23.01 3.53 -12.25
CA ASP A 184 23.25 4.10 -13.58
C ASP A 184 22.02 4.86 -14.12
N ASP A 185 20.82 4.44 -13.73
CA ASP A 185 19.57 5.10 -14.12
C ASP A 185 19.35 6.39 -13.30
N ILE A 186 19.76 6.38 -12.03
CA ILE A 186 19.56 7.48 -11.07
C ILE A 186 20.58 8.60 -11.25
N GLU A 187 21.88 8.29 -11.49
CA GLU A 187 22.97 9.28 -11.51
C GLU A 187 22.70 10.48 -12.41
N PRO A 188 22.21 10.33 -13.66
CA PRO A 188 21.95 11.46 -14.56
C PRO A 188 20.93 12.48 -14.06
N HIS A 189 20.10 12.09 -13.08
CA HIS A 189 18.99 12.88 -12.55
C HIS A 189 19.30 13.59 -11.24
N VAL A 190 20.48 13.33 -10.62
CA VAL A 190 20.87 13.88 -9.31
C VAL A 190 21.73 15.12 -9.49
N ASP A 191 21.36 16.21 -8.79
CA ASP A 191 22.17 17.45 -8.70
C ASP A 191 22.07 18.06 -7.28
N GLU A 192 22.63 19.28 -7.12
CA GLU A 192 22.63 19.99 -5.83
C GLU A 192 21.24 20.47 -5.38
N ASN A 193 20.24 20.45 -6.25
CA ASN A 193 18.85 20.77 -5.94
C ASN A 193 18.02 19.53 -5.57
N THR A 194 18.61 18.35 -5.65
CA THR A 194 17.94 17.10 -5.29
C THR A 194 17.75 17.01 -3.77
N ILE A 195 16.50 16.98 -3.35
CA ILE A 195 16.13 16.87 -1.92
C ILE A 195 16.30 15.45 -1.39
N GLY A 196 16.24 14.45 -2.29
CA GLY A 196 16.35 13.03 -1.98
C GLY A 196 16.15 12.17 -3.22
N VAL A 197 16.47 10.90 -3.07
CA VAL A 197 16.10 9.82 -3.97
C VAL A 197 15.08 8.95 -3.25
N ALA A 198 14.04 8.48 -3.94
CA ALA A 198 13.13 7.46 -3.43
C ALA A 198 13.36 6.14 -4.19
N ALA A 199 13.63 5.07 -3.45
CA ALA A 199 13.73 3.72 -3.98
C ALA A 199 12.60 2.86 -3.41
N VAL A 200 12.05 1.97 -4.23
CA VAL A 200 10.92 1.11 -3.86
C VAL A 200 11.45 -0.27 -3.48
N VAL A 201 10.93 -0.80 -2.37
CA VAL A 201 11.11 -2.20 -1.99
C VAL A 201 9.75 -2.89 -2.06
N GLY A 202 9.58 -3.71 -3.09
CA GLY A 202 8.30 -4.35 -3.42
C GLY A 202 7.41 -3.46 -4.29
N THR A 203 7.82 -3.23 -5.55
CA THR A 203 7.05 -2.42 -6.51
C THR A 203 5.67 -3.01 -6.78
N THR A 204 4.70 -2.13 -7.00
CA THR A 204 3.31 -2.53 -7.27
C THR A 204 3.16 -3.32 -8.57
N PHE A 205 4.04 -3.13 -9.53
CA PHE A 205 3.94 -3.74 -10.86
C PHE A 205 4.41 -5.18 -10.88
N THR A 206 5.62 -5.45 -10.43
CA THR A 206 6.27 -6.76 -10.54
C THR A 206 6.68 -7.38 -9.20
N GLY A 207 6.58 -6.62 -8.11
CA GLY A 207 6.90 -7.08 -6.76
C GLY A 207 8.38 -7.00 -6.38
N HIS A 208 9.28 -6.62 -7.30
CA HIS A 208 10.73 -6.53 -7.05
C HIS A 208 11.12 -5.31 -6.22
N ALA A 209 12.37 -5.27 -5.79
CA ALA A 209 13.00 -4.10 -5.20
C ALA A 209 13.94 -3.41 -6.19
N ASP A 210 14.06 -2.08 -6.10
CA ASP A 210 15.12 -1.33 -6.74
C ASP A 210 16.49 -1.77 -6.21
N ASP A 211 17.57 -1.50 -6.95
CA ASP A 211 18.95 -1.74 -6.48
C ASP A 211 19.33 -0.72 -5.39
N VAL A 212 18.77 -0.91 -4.20
CA VAL A 212 18.95 0.00 -3.06
C VAL A 212 20.43 0.11 -2.65
N VAL A 213 21.16 -0.99 -2.69
CA VAL A 213 22.60 -1.03 -2.35
C VAL A 213 23.40 -0.22 -3.37
N GLY A 214 23.17 -0.43 -4.65
CA GLY A 214 23.83 0.31 -5.72
C GLY A 214 23.51 1.80 -5.65
N ILE A 215 22.25 2.17 -5.43
CA ILE A 215 21.83 3.57 -5.27
C ILE A 215 22.49 4.20 -4.04
N ASN A 216 22.51 3.51 -2.89
CA ASN A 216 23.21 3.99 -1.70
C ASN A 216 24.70 4.29 -1.99
N ASN A 217 25.39 3.37 -2.65
CA ASN A 217 26.81 3.52 -2.98
C ASN A 217 27.06 4.67 -3.95
N LEU A 218 26.21 4.85 -4.96
CA LEU A 218 26.23 6.02 -5.84
C LEU A 218 26.10 7.32 -5.04
N LEU A 219 25.15 7.41 -4.11
CA LEU A 219 24.92 8.63 -3.33
C LEU A 219 26.10 8.94 -2.39
N LEU A 220 26.76 7.93 -1.83
CA LEU A 220 28.00 8.08 -1.07
C LEU A 220 29.14 8.59 -1.96
N ASP A 221 29.28 8.05 -3.14
CA ASP A 221 30.26 8.49 -4.15
C ASP A 221 30.06 9.96 -4.57
N LEU A 222 28.81 10.36 -4.80
CA LEU A 222 28.46 11.76 -5.13
C LEU A 222 28.78 12.70 -3.98
N LYS A 223 28.55 12.28 -2.75
CA LYS A 223 28.89 13.03 -1.54
C LYS A 223 30.40 13.21 -1.42
N GLU A 224 31.17 12.14 -1.56
CA GLU A 224 32.63 12.17 -1.42
C GLU A 224 33.34 12.96 -2.57
N LYS A 225 32.94 12.67 -3.82
CA LYS A 225 33.62 13.17 -5.01
C LYS A 225 33.15 14.56 -5.47
N LYS A 226 31.84 14.86 -5.28
CA LYS A 226 31.21 16.08 -5.79
C LYS A 226 30.67 17.00 -4.68
N GLY A 227 30.66 16.55 -3.41
CA GLY A 227 30.10 17.30 -2.28
C GLY A 227 28.56 17.38 -2.35
N ILE A 228 27.90 16.49 -3.12
CA ILE A 228 26.45 16.42 -3.29
C ILE A 228 25.91 15.37 -2.32
N ASP A 229 25.44 15.81 -1.14
CA ASP A 229 24.89 14.93 -0.10
C ASP A 229 23.38 14.81 -0.26
N VAL A 230 22.93 13.70 -0.84
CA VAL A 230 21.53 13.41 -1.12
C VAL A 230 21.08 12.19 -0.30
N PRO A 231 20.04 12.33 0.54
CA PRO A 231 19.49 11.22 1.31
C PRO A 231 18.66 10.28 0.45
N LEU A 232 18.53 9.03 0.92
CA LEU A 232 17.68 8.01 0.34
C LEU A 232 16.47 7.78 1.24
N HIS A 233 15.27 7.78 0.66
CA HIS A 233 14.03 7.32 1.29
C HIS A 233 13.62 5.98 0.70
N ILE A 234 13.27 5.03 1.54
CA ILE A 234 12.76 3.73 1.09
C ILE A 234 11.24 3.69 1.17
N ASP A 235 10.61 3.56 0.01
CA ASP A 235 9.20 3.20 -0.07
C ASP A 235 9.04 1.70 0.10
N GLY A 236 8.97 1.26 1.35
CA GLY A 236 8.69 -0.10 1.77
C GLY A 236 7.20 -0.35 2.02
N ALA A 237 6.30 0.41 1.35
CA ALA A 237 4.86 0.30 1.58
C ALA A 237 4.36 -1.15 1.57
N SER A 238 4.89 -1.97 0.67
CA SER A 238 4.60 -3.41 0.61
C SER A 238 5.75 -4.23 1.20
N GLY A 239 6.99 -3.96 0.78
CA GLY A 239 8.15 -4.77 1.12
C GLY A 239 8.62 -4.65 2.57
N GLY A 240 8.31 -3.54 3.28
CA GLY A 240 8.77 -3.36 4.66
C GLY A 240 8.29 -4.43 5.65
N PHE A 241 7.19 -5.14 5.36
CA PHE A 241 6.72 -6.31 6.12
C PHE A 241 7.01 -7.64 5.42
N VAL A 242 7.72 -7.65 4.30
CA VAL A 242 8.06 -8.87 3.56
C VAL A 242 9.55 -9.16 3.62
N TRP A 243 10.38 -8.20 3.20
CA TRP A 243 11.84 -8.37 3.11
C TRP A 243 12.51 -8.81 4.42
N PRO A 244 12.19 -8.25 5.60
CA PRO A 244 12.82 -8.67 6.85
C PRO A 244 12.59 -10.15 7.18
N PHE A 245 11.54 -10.76 6.64
CA PHE A 245 11.15 -12.14 6.98
C PHE A 245 11.47 -13.15 5.89
N LEU A 246 11.39 -12.76 4.60
CA LEU A 246 11.75 -13.65 3.49
C LEU A 246 13.22 -13.51 3.09
N TYR A 247 13.76 -12.31 3.12
CA TYR A 247 15.10 -11.98 2.60
C TYR A 247 15.95 -11.25 3.65
N PRO A 248 16.16 -11.82 4.85
CA PRO A 248 16.82 -11.13 5.97
C PRO A 248 18.27 -10.73 5.68
N HIS A 249 18.89 -11.32 4.66
CA HIS A 249 20.26 -11.04 4.25
C HIS A 249 20.37 -9.90 3.23
N SER A 250 19.25 -9.54 2.56
CA SER A 250 19.22 -8.44 1.62
C SER A 250 19.29 -7.11 2.35
N GLU A 251 20.24 -6.26 1.97
CA GLU A 251 20.42 -4.93 2.55
C GLU A 251 19.57 -3.92 1.76
N TRP A 252 18.58 -3.34 2.41
CA TRP A 252 17.68 -2.36 1.81
C TRP A 252 17.26 -1.27 2.81
N ASP A 253 17.64 -1.43 4.07
CA ASP A 253 17.15 -0.68 5.23
C ASP A 253 18.24 0.22 5.84
N PHE A 254 18.11 0.58 7.11
CA PHE A 254 19.04 1.44 7.82
C PHE A 254 20.45 0.86 8.02
N ARG A 255 20.76 -0.33 7.58
CA ARG A 255 22.15 -0.81 7.43
C ARG A 255 22.92 0.03 6.40
N LEU A 256 22.22 0.61 5.42
CA LEU A 256 22.76 1.47 4.40
C LEU A 256 22.80 2.93 4.87
N GLU A 257 23.96 3.58 4.76
CA GLU A 257 24.22 4.89 5.38
C GLU A 257 23.30 6.02 4.88
N GLN A 258 23.00 6.06 3.57
CA GLN A 258 22.19 7.14 2.98
C GLN A 258 20.68 6.94 3.18
N VAL A 259 20.23 5.76 3.63
CA VAL A 259 18.84 5.54 3.99
C VAL A 259 18.49 6.33 5.25
N ARG A 260 17.67 7.38 5.12
CA ARG A 260 17.31 8.31 6.20
C ARG A 260 15.90 8.14 6.71
N SER A 261 15.00 7.59 5.89
CA SER A 261 13.64 7.30 6.29
C SER A 261 13.07 6.13 5.49
N ILE A 262 12.16 5.40 6.14
CA ILE A 262 11.45 4.24 5.57
C ILE A 262 9.98 4.39 5.90
N ASN A 263 9.10 4.24 4.90
CA ASN A 263 7.69 4.04 5.16
C ASN A 263 7.27 2.59 4.93
N THR A 264 6.26 2.14 5.65
CA THR A 264 5.61 0.84 5.40
C THR A 264 4.12 0.88 5.71
N SER A 265 3.32 0.07 5.01
CA SER A 265 1.87 -0.01 5.24
C SER A 265 1.53 -1.18 6.17
N GLY A 266 1.05 -0.88 7.37
CA GLY A 266 0.50 -1.90 8.26
C GLY A 266 -0.71 -2.61 7.66
N HIS A 267 -1.49 -1.90 6.84
CA HIS A 267 -2.70 -2.42 6.20
C HIS A 267 -2.46 -3.26 4.93
N LYS A 268 -1.20 -3.51 4.56
CA LYS A 268 -0.81 -4.46 3.51
C LYS A 268 -0.28 -5.74 4.17
N PHE A 269 0.99 -6.04 4.02
CA PHE A 269 1.62 -7.22 4.64
C PHE A 269 1.85 -7.10 6.16
N GLY A 270 1.58 -5.94 6.77
CA GLY A 270 1.45 -5.82 8.23
C GLY A 270 0.19 -6.47 8.79
N MET A 271 -0.70 -6.96 7.91
CA MET A 271 -1.89 -7.77 8.23
C MET A 271 -2.90 -7.06 9.13
N VAL A 272 -3.05 -5.74 8.99
CA VAL A 272 -4.07 -4.93 9.66
C VAL A 272 -5.05 -4.38 8.64
N TYR A 273 -6.31 -4.15 9.03
CA TYR A 273 -7.29 -3.49 8.15
C TYR A 273 -6.85 -2.09 7.73
N PRO A 274 -7.44 -1.51 6.65
CA PRO A 274 -7.12 -0.16 6.15
C PRO A 274 -7.13 0.90 7.25
N GLY A 275 -6.19 1.86 7.13
CA GLY A 275 -6.10 3.00 8.04
C GLY A 275 -4.83 3.02 8.90
N ILE A 276 -3.80 2.27 8.54
CA ILE A 276 -2.51 2.28 9.23
C ILE A 276 -1.32 2.19 8.27
N GLY A 277 -0.39 3.12 8.42
CA GLY A 277 0.95 3.12 7.86
C GLY A 277 1.94 3.60 8.91
N TRP A 278 3.20 3.48 8.61
CA TRP A 278 4.30 3.83 9.51
C TRP A 278 5.37 4.60 8.75
N LEU A 279 5.89 5.65 9.38
CA LEU A 279 7.09 6.34 8.96
C LEU A 279 8.14 6.20 10.07
N ILE A 280 9.31 5.69 9.71
CA ILE A 280 10.44 5.56 10.62
C ILE A 280 11.60 6.36 10.05
N PHE A 281 12.21 7.21 10.86
CA PHE A 281 13.46 7.91 10.55
C PHE A 281 14.64 7.14 11.12
N ARG A 282 15.79 7.17 10.44
CA ARG A 282 17.02 6.56 10.90
C ARG A 282 17.45 7.09 12.27
N GLU A 283 17.41 8.42 12.40
CA GLU A 283 17.76 9.16 13.61
C GLU A 283 16.74 10.27 13.85
N LYS A 284 16.59 10.69 15.10
CA LYS A 284 15.72 11.80 15.46
C LYS A 284 16.05 13.10 14.71
N SER A 285 17.34 13.30 14.38
CA SER A 285 17.82 14.43 13.61
C SER A 285 17.36 14.41 12.14
N ASP A 286 16.88 13.28 11.61
CA ASP A 286 16.36 13.19 10.24
C ASP A 286 14.96 13.75 10.10
N LEU A 287 14.21 13.88 11.19
CA LEU A 287 12.96 14.62 11.22
C LEU A 287 13.24 16.12 11.24
N ALA A 288 12.75 16.84 10.24
CA ALA A 288 12.86 18.29 10.17
C ALA A 288 12.02 18.96 11.27
N ARG A 289 12.63 19.91 11.99
CA ARG A 289 11.95 20.63 13.08
C ARG A 289 10.73 21.42 12.62
N GLU A 290 10.74 21.87 11.38
CA GLU A 290 9.64 22.62 10.74
C GLU A 290 8.36 21.82 10.61
N LEU A 291 8.42 20.49 10.74
CA LEU A 291 7.24 19.62 10.74
C LEU A 291 6.69 19.37 12.14
N VAL A 292 7.42 19.72 13.18
CA VAL A 292 7.02 19.45 14.56
C VAL A 292 6.26 20.64 15.12
N PHE A 293 5.03 20.40 15.56
CA PHE A 293 4.17 21.37 16.22
C PHE A 293 3.93 20.95 17.66
N THR A 294 4.05 21.92 18.58
CA THR A 294 3.80 21.68 20.00
C THR A 294 2.39 22.17 20.33
N GLU A 295 1.55 21.25 20.80
CA GLU A 295 0.18 21.52 21.21
C GLU A 295 0.09 21.55 22.75
N ASN A 296 -0.65 22.50 23.32
CA ASN A 296 -0.74 22.69 24.77
C ASN A 296 -2.16 22.82 25.33
N TYR A 297 -3.19 22.72 24.49
CA TYR A 297 -4.59 22.92 24.90
C TYR A 297 -5.34 21.62 25.24
N LEU A 298 -4.74 20.46 25.03
CA LEU A 298 -5.30 19.14 25.38
C LEU A 298 -4.88 18.67 26.79
N GLY A 299 -4.47 19.60 27.67
CA GLY A 299 -4.11 19.31 29.04
C GLY A 299 -2.66 18.87 29.30
N LYS A 300 -1.89 18.69 28.24
CA LYS A 300 -0.45 18.40 28.26
C LYS A 300 0.21 19.03 27.02
N SER A 301 1.48 19.41 27.15
CA SER A 301 2.27 19.88 26.01
C SER A 301 2.89 18.67 25.32
N ASP A 302 2.48 18.40 24.11
CA ASP A 302 2.97 17.28 23.29
C ASP A 302 3.37 17.75 21.89
N ASP A 303 4.43 17.14 21.35
CA ASP A 303 4.90 17.38 20.00
C ASP A 303 4.21 16.42 19.03
N THR A 304 3.69 16.94 17.94
CA THR A 304 3.09 16.18 16.84
C THR A 304 3.65 16.62 15.49
N PHE A 305 3.72 15.70 14.53
CA PHE A 305 4.14 16.01 13.16
C PHE A 305 3.30 15.27 12.10
N THR A 306 2.15 14.70 12.46
CA THR A 306 1.22 14.10 11.52
C THR A 306 0.49 15.16 10.68
N LEU A 307 0.08 14.82 9.45
CA LEU A 307 -0.72 15.72 8.60
C LEU A 307 -2.15 15.89 9.14
N ASN A 308 -2.70 14.83 9.72
CA ASN A 308 -4.02 14.85 10.31
C ASN A 308 -3.93 15.11 11.82
N PHE A 309 -4.87 15.87 12.36
CA PHE A 309 -4.94 16.13 13.79
C PHE A 309 -5.70 15.01 14.50
N SER A 310 -7.02 14.98 14.38
CA SER A 310 -7.85 13.92 14.97
C SER A 310 -7.81 12.67 14.11
N THR A 311 -7.36 11.53 14.68
CA THR A 311 -7.31 10.24 13.99
C THR A 311 -7.71 9.12 14.94
N GLY A 312 -8.34 8.07 14.40
CA GLY A 312 -8.64 6.86 15.17
C GLY A 312 -7.37 6.07 15.49
N SER A 313 -7.28 5.53 16.69
CA SER A 313 -6.13 4.75 17.15
C SER A 313 -6.34 3.23 17.12
N SER A 314 -7.54 2.75 16.81
CA SER A 314 -7.85 1.31 16.83
C SER A 314 -6.94 0.48 15.94
N MET A 315 -6.52 1.02 14.78
CA MET A 315 -5.59 0.32 13.86
C MET A 315 -4.15 0.28 14.39
N ILE A 316 -3.73 1.27 15.19
CA ILE A 316 -2.45 1.24 15.92
C ILE A 316 -2.45 0.07 16.92
N LEU A 317 -3.53 -0.05 17.69
CA LEU A 317 -3.70 -1.14 18.66
C LEU A 317 -3.77 -2.51 17.98
N ALA A 318 -4.41 -2.59 16.82
CA ALA A 318 -4.47 -3.80 16.01
C ALA A 318 -3.10 -4.20 15.45
N GLN A 319 -2.28 -3.22 15.06
CA GLN A 319 -0.90 -3.50 14.63
C GLN A 319 -0.05 -4.03 15.79
N TYR A 320 -0.16 -3.42 16.96
CA TYR A 320 0.52 -3.91 18.16
C TYR A 320 0.07 -5.32 18.55
N TYR A 321 -1.25 -5.59 18.47
CA TYR A 321 -1.79 -6.95 18.65
C TYR A 321 -1.08 -7.94 17.72
N ASN A 322 -0.97 -7.64 16.43
CA ASN A 322 -0.30 -8.49 15.47
C ASN A 322 1.18 -8.71 15.81
N PHE A 323 1.90 -7.66 16.24
CA PHE A 323 3.30 -7.80 16.65
C PHE A 323 3.46 -8.75 17.83
N VAL A 324 2.60 -8.64 18.84
CA VAL A 324 2.62 -9.51 20.02
C VAL A 324 2.12 -10.92 19.68
N ARG A 325 1.06 -11.02 18.86
CA ARG A 325 0.41 -12.29 18.51
C ARG A 325 1.29 -13.17 17.64
N PHE A 326 1.89 -12.60 16.62
CA PHE A 326 2.70 -13.37 15.67
C PHE A 326 4.18 -13.42 16.06
N GLY A 327 4.73 -12.33 16.59
CA GLY A 327 6.17 -12.19 16.77
C GLY A 327 6.93 -12.39 15.44
N LYS A 328 8.24 -12.27 15.43
CA LYS A 328 9.06 -12.45 14.21
C LYS A 328 8.83 -13.83 13.57
N ALA A 329 8.79 -14.88 14.36
CA ALA A 329 8.62 -16.24 13.85
C ALA A 329 7.23 -16.50 13.22
N GLY A 330 6.18 -15.86 13.74
CA GLY A 330 4.83 -15.94 13.15
C GLY A 330 4.74 -15.18 11.83
N TYR A 331 5.27 -13.94 11.79
CA TYR A 331 5.36 -13.17 10.54
C TYR A 331 6.14 -13.94 9.47
N GLN A 332 7.31 -14.50 9.83
CA GLN A 332 8.10 -15.31 8.90
C GLN A 332 7.31 -16.49 8.31
N ARG A 333 6.62 -17.27 9.17
CA ARG A 333 5.81 -18.41 8.69
C ARG A 333 4.68 -17.96 7.75
N VAL A 334 4.02 -16.84 8.07
CA VAL A 334 2.93 -16.31 7.22
C VAL A 334 3.47 -15.83 5.88
N MET A 335 4.58 -15.08 5.87
CA MET A 335 5.21 -14.63 4.62
C MET A 335 5.68 -15.80 3.77
N GLN A 336 6.31 -16.81 4.38
CA GLN A 336 6.73 -18.03 3.68
C GLN A 336 5.54 -18.77 3.06
N MET A 337 4.45 -18.95 3.80
CA MET A 337 3.24 -19.61 3.28
C MET A 337 2.66 -18.83 2.07
N MET A 338 2.63 -17.50 2.14
CA MET A 338 2.16 -16.69 1.00
C MET A 338 3.10 -16.80 -0.20
N GLN A 339 4.41 -16.82 0.05
CA GLN A 339 5.42 -16.97 -1.00
C GLN A 339 5.32 -18.35 -1.66
N GLU A 340 5.22 -19.43 -0.89
CA GLU A 340 5.01 -20.79 -1.41
C GLU A 340 3.74 -20.91 -2.27
N ASN A 341 2.66 -20.24 -1.86
CA ASN A 341 1.43 -20.18 -2.66
C ASN A 341 1.63 -19.37 -3.96
N ALA A 342 2.42 -18.29 -3.93
CA ALA A 342 2.75 -17.52 -5.13
C ALA A 342 3.62 -18.32 -6.10
N GLU A 343 4.64 -19.00 -5.61
CA GLU A 343 5.51 -19.87 -6.41
C GLU A 343 4.73 -21.03 -7.06
N SER A 344 3.81 -21.62 -6.28
CA SER A 344 2.93 -22.65 -6.84
C SER A 344 2.01 -22.11 -7.92
N LEU A 345 1.40 -20.93 -7.72
CA LEU A 345 0.56 -20.29 -8.72
C LEU A 345 1.37 -19.96 -9.98
N ALA A 346 2.62 -19.47 -9.80
CA ALA A 346 3.50 -19.18 -10.92
C ALA A 346 3.80 -20.43 -11.76
N ALA A 347 4.12 -21.55 -11.09
CA ALA A 347 4.36 -22.84 -11.76
C ALA A 347 3.10 -23.35 -12.48
N ASP A 348 1.93 -23.20 -11.87
CA ASP A 348 0.65 -23.61 -12.46
C ASP A 348 0.31 -22.74 -13.69
N ILE A 349 0.51 -21.42 -13.63
CA ILE A 349 0.31 -20.50 -14.75
C ILE A 349 1.30 -20.80 -15.91
N GLU A 350 2.57 -21.01 -15.60
CA GLU A 350 3.59 -21.42 -16.58
C GLU A 350 3.22 -22.76 -17.24
N GLY A 351 2.69 -23.70 -16.45
CA GLY A 351 2.24 -25.03 -16.88
C GLY A 351 1.11 -24.99 -17.92
N ILE A 352 0.34 -23.90 -18.00
CA ILE A 352 -0.65 -23.68 -19.09
C ILE A 352 0.05 -23.58 -20.45
N GLY A 353 1.34 -23.20 -20.51
CA GLY A 353 2.15 -23.15 -21.72
C GLY A 353 1.87 -21.94 -22.62
N LYS A 354 1.19 -20.91 -22.09
CA LYS A 354 0.87 -19.67 -22.83
C LYS A 354 1.47 -18.42 -22.19
N PHE A 355 1.97 -18.53 -20.98
CA PHE A 355 2.46 -17.40 -20.20
C PHE A 355 3.96 -17.51 -19.92
N GLN A 356 4.59 -16.37 -19.77
CA GLN A 356 5.89 -16.23 -19.12
C GLN A 356 5.73 -15.50 -17.80
N ILE A 357 6.48 -15.97 -16.80
CA ILE A 357 6.54 -15.37 -15.47
C ILE A 357 7.65 -14.30 -15.46
N ILE A 358 7.35 -13.13 -14.94
CA ILE A 358 8.28 -12.01 -14.85
C ILE A 358 9.04 -12.10 -13.52
N GLY A 359 10.38 -11.99 -13.58
CA GLY A 359 11.24 -12.02 -12.40
C GLY A 359 11.24 -13.36 -11.66
N LYS A 360 11.10 -14.46 -12.42
CA LYS A 360 11.22 -15.80 -11.86
C LYS A 360 12.60 -15.95 -11.22
N ASP A 361 12.64 -16.52 -10.01
CA ASP A 361 13.85 -16.76 -9.22
C ASP A 361 14.50 -15.47 -8.63
N GLU A 362 13.82 -14.33 -8.67
CA GLU A 362 14.24 -13.08 -8.04
C GLU A 362 13.53 -12.86 -6.68
N GLU A 363 14.10 -12.00 -5.82
CA GLU A 363 13.43 -11.58 -4.57
C GLU A 363 12.21 -10.71 -4.90
N THR A 364 11.02 -11.19 -4.53
CA THR A 364 9.74 -10.52 -4.82
C THR A 364 8.79 -10.52 -3.64
N LEU A 365 7.78 -9.67 -3.72
CA LEU A 365 6.58 -9.82 -2.89
C LEU A 365 5.88 -11.16 -3.21
N PRO A 366 5.06 -11.70 -2.29
CA PRO A 366 4.18 -12.83 -2.58
C PRO A 366 3.14 -12.46 -3.66
N LEU A 367 3.55 -12.41 -4.90
CA LEU A 367 2.72 -12.14 -6.08
C LEU A 367 3.31 -12.81 -7.32
N VAL A 368 2.48 -12.99 -8.33
CA VAL A 368 2.87 -13.51 -9.63
C VAL A 368 2.59 -12.43 -10.67
N ALA A 369 3.65 -11.88 -11.28
CA ALA A 369 3.56 -11.03 -12.46
C ALA A 369 3.81 -11.88 -13.70
N PHE A 370 2.92 -11.82 -14.69
CA PHE A 370 2.98 -12.67 -15.88
C PHE A 370 2.32 -12.00 -17.07
N ASN A 371 2.71 -12.40 -18.27
CA ASN A 371 2.11 -11.96 -19.54
C ASN A 371 2.07 -13.11 -20.55
N LEU A 372 1.36 -12.91 -21.65
CA LEU A 372 1.36 -13.86 -22.75
C LEU A 372 2.76 -13.97 -23.37
N ALA A 373 3.24 -15.19 -23.56
CA ALA A 373 4.56 -15.47 -24.14
C ALA A 373 4.62 -15.22 -25.64
N GLU A 374 3.48 -15.29 -26.32
CA GLU A 374 3.33 -15.10 -27.75
C GLU A 374 2.08 -14.27 -28.06
N GLU A 375 2.00 -13.69 -29.27
CA GLU A 375 0.82 -12.98 -29.74
C GLU A 375 -0.35 -13.96 -29.97
N HIS A 376 -1.51 -13.60 -29.46
CA HIS A 376 -2.79 -14.30 -29.64
C HIS A 376 -3.85 -13.37 -30.22
N ALA A 377 -5.00 -13.91 -30.62
CA ALA A 377 -6.15 -13.11 -31.05
C ALA A 377 -6.78 -12.31 -29.88
N TYR A 378 -6.43 -12.63 -28.64
CA TYR A 378 -6.85 -11.98 -27.38
C TYR A 378 -5.61 -11.52 -26.60
N ASP A 379 -5.81 -10.62 -25.65
CA ASP A 379 -4.76 -10.07 -24.79
C ASP A 379 -5.04 -10.28 -23.29
N GLU A 380 -4.13 -9.81 -22.46
CA GLU A 380 -4.22 -9.88 -20.98
C GLU A 380 -5.48 -9.20 -20.46
N PHE A 381 -5.95 -8.12 -21.10
CA PHE A 381 -7.17 -7.44 -20.71
C PHE A 381 -8.42 -8.29 -21.00
N ASP A 382 -8.41 -9.08 -22.06
CA ASP A 382 -9.50 -10.02 -22.37
C ASP A 382 -9.56 -11.14 -21.33
N ILE A 383 -8.39 -11.66 -20.93
CA ILE A 383 -8.30 -12.70 -19.89
C ILE A 383 -8.82 -12.17 -18.57
N ALA A 384 -8.35 -10.98 -18.13
CA ALA A 384 -8.80 -10.34 -16.90
C ALA A 384 -10.31 -10.08 -16.90
N PHE A 385 -10.86 -9.61 -18.03
CA PHE A 385 -12.30 -9.42 -18.20
C PHE A 385 -13.07 -10.74 -18.06
N GLN A 386 -12.62 -11.80 -18.71
CA GLN A 386 -13.29 -13.10 -18.72
C GLN A 386 -13.31 -13.73 -17.32
N LEU A 387 -12.18 -13.65 -16.60
CA LEU A 387 -12.06 -14.09 -15.20
C LEU A 387 -13.04 -13.35 -14.29
N HIS A 388 -13.16 -12.04 -14.47
CA HIS A 388 -14.09 -11.24 -13.68
C HIS A 388 -15.55 -11.56 -14.03
N ALA A 389 -15.88 -11.59 -15.31
CA ALA A 389 -17.26 -11.77 -15.75
C ALA A 389 -17.84 -13.16 -15.43
N GLU A 390 -17.05 -14.23 -15.52
CA GLU A 390 -17.52 -15.61 -15.30
C GLU A 390 -17.39 -16.06 -13.85
N ARG A 391 -16.37 -15.58 -13.11
CA ARG A 391 -15.99 -16.13 -11.81
C ARG A 391 -15.79 -15.09 -10.71
N GLY A 392 -15.89 -13.80 -11.04
CA GLY A 392 -15.72 -12.71 -10.08
C GLY A 392 -14.28 -12.51 -9.60
N TRP A 393 -13.28 -13.07 -10.29
CA TRP A 393 -11.88 -12.80 -9.99
C TRP A 393 -11.46 -11.41 -10.45
N MET A 394 -10.81 -10.67 -9.58
CA MET A 394 -10.15 -9.40 -9.92
C MET A 394 -8.64 -9.64 -10.03
N VAL A 395 -8.18 -10.15 -11.18
CA VAL A 395 -6.77 -10.26 -11.55
C VAL A 395 -6.50 -9.12 -12.52
N PRO A 396 -5.81 -8.03 -12.12
CA PRO A 396 -5.67 -6.85 -12.95
C PRO A 396 -4.74 -7.13 -14.15
N ALA A 397 -5.15 -6.62 -15.31
CA ALA A 397 -4.29 -6.44 -16.46
C ALA A 397 -3.97 -4.95 -16.62
N TYR A 398 -2.73 -4.61 -16.96
CA TYR A 398 -2.26 -3.23 -17.12
C TYR A 398 -1.12 -3.15 -18.11
N THR A 399 -0.85 -1.95 -18.62
CA THR A 399 0.38 -1.64 -19.33
C THR A 399 1.42 -1.10 -18.35
N MET A 400 2.68 -1.36 -18.63
CA MET A 400 3.77 -0.84 -17.82
C MET A 400 3.88 0.70 -17.92
N PRO A 401 4.56 1.36 -16.96
CA PRO A 401 4.79 2.80 -16.97
C PRO A 401 5.51 3.33 -18.22
N PRO A 402 5.67 4.66 -18.36
CA PRO A 402 6.35 5.29 -19.49
C PRO A 402 7.67 4.61 -19.90
N ASN A 403 7.91 4.47 -21.18
CA ASN A 403 8.96 3.73 -21.90
C ASN A 403 8.80 2.19 -21.93
N ALA A 404 7.83 1.62 -21.23
CA ALA A 404 7.50 0.20 -21.31
C ALA A 404 6.00 -0.03 -21.58
N GLN A 405 5.27 0.99 -22.06
CA GLN A 405 3.81 0.94 -22.25
C GLN A 405 3.33 -0.14 -23.22
N ASP A 406 4.19 -0.61 -24.12
CA ASP A 406 3.87 -1.69 -25.05
C ASP A 406 3.82 -3.06 -24.35
N VAL A 407 4.39 -3.15 -23.14
CA VAL A 407 4.34 -4.38 -22.33
C VAL A 407 3.03 -4.41 -21.58
N LYS A 408 2.16 -5.36 -21.93
CA LYS A 408 0.97 -5.71 -21.18
C LYS A 408 1.33 -6.76 -20.15
N MET A 409 0.68 -6.72 -18.99
CA MET A 409 1.00 -7.61 -17.89
C MET A 409 -0.24 -7.90 -17.06
N MET A 410 -0.28 -9.07 -16.44
CA MET A 410 -1.22 -9.42 -15.38
C MET A 410 -0.47 -9.61 -14.08
N ARG A 411 -1.17 -9.42 -12.96
CA ARG A 411 -0.61 -9.64 -11.62
C ARG A 411 -1.63 -10.29 -10.71
N ALA A 412 -1.24 -11.39 -10.10
CA ALA A 412 -2.01 -12.06 -9.05
C ALA A 412 -1.28 -11.89 -7.71
N LEU A 413 -1.83 -11.08 -6.81
CA LEU A 413 -1.30 -10.88 -5.47
C LEU A 413 -1.76 -12.02 -4.55
N VAL A 414 -0.83 -12.65 -3.84
CA VAL A 414 -1.13 -13.67 -2.84
C VAL A 414 -1.19 -13.05 -1.44
N LYS A 415 -2.40 -13.01 -0.88
CA LYS A 415 -2.67 -12.48 0.46
C LYS A 415 -2.92 -13.61 1.45
N LEU A 416 -2.87 -13.28 2.75
CA LEU A 416 -3.18 -14.22 3.84
C LEU A 416 -4.55 -14.91 3.64
N SER A 417 -5.53 -14.22 3.06
CA SER A 417 -6.88 -14.77 2.80
C SER A 417 -6.97 -15.68 1.57
N LEU A 418 -5.91 -15.77 0.74
CA LEU A 418 -5.87 -16.66 -0.42
C LEU A 418 -5.35 -18.03 -0.02
N ALA A 419 -6.26 -18.92 0.38
CA ALA A 419 -5.94 -20.29 0.72
C ALA A 419 -5.45 -21.08 -0.51
N ARG A 420 -4.68 -22.16 -0.31
CA ARG A 420 -4.16 -23.04 -1.37
C ARG A 420 -5.27 -23.51 -2.32
N SER A 421 -6.42 -23.92 -1.79
CA SER A 421 -7.55 -24.36 -2.62
C SER A 421 -8.11 -23.27 -3.54
N LEU A 422 -7.97 -21.98 -3.17
CA LEU A 422 -8.33 -20.86 -4.04
C LEU A 422 -7.29 -20.61 -5.11
N VAL A 423 -6.00 -20.87 -4.84
CA VAL A 423 -4.92 -20.85 -5.84
C VAL A 423 -5.20 -21.88 -6.93
N ASP A 424 -5.53 -23.15 -6.51
CA ASP A 424 -5.87 -24.21 -7.44
C ASP A 424 -7.10 -23.86 -8.29
N THR A 425 -8.15 -23.27 -7.67
CA THR A 425 -9.34 -22.80 -8.38
C THR A 425 -9.01 -21.69 -9.38
N LEU A 426 -8.14 -20.75 -9.02
CA LEU A 426 -7.73 -19.67 -9.93
C LEU A 426 -7.02 -20.21 -11.17
N HIS A 427 -6.12 -21.17 -11.02
CA HIS A 427 -5.45 -21.85 -12.12
C HIS A 427 -6.44 -22.49 -13.10
N GLU A 428 -7.42 -23.24 -12.56
CA GLU A 428 -8.49 -23.86 -13.37
C GLU A 428 -9.33 -22.80 -14.10
N ASP A 429 -9.67 -21.70 -13.42
CA ASP A 429 -10.46 -20.61 -13.99
C ASP A 429 -9.68 -19.81 -15.04
N ILE A 430 -8.36 -19.62 -14.92
CA ILE A 430 -7.49 -19.03 -15.95
C ILE A 430 -7.52 -19.92 -17.21
N SER A 431 -7.35 -21.23 -17.04
CA SER A 431 -7.38 -22.19 -18.14
C SER A 431 -8.74 -22.20 -18.85
N ALA A 432 -9.84 -22.11 -18.09
CA ALA A 432 -11.21 -22.05 -18.63
C ALA A 432 -11.46 -20.73 -19.39
N ALA A 433 -10.97 -19.59 -18.88
CA ALA A 433 -11.07 -18.29 -19.53
C ALA A 433 -10.35 -18.28 -20.88
N ILE A 434 -9.14 -18.83 -20.95
CA ILE A 434 -8.39 -19.01 -22.19
C ILE A 434 -9.16 -19.87 -23.18
N GLY A 435 -9.67 -21.02 -22.74
CA GLY A 435 -10.46 -21.91 -23.58
C GLY A 435 -11.75 -21.27 -24.12
N THR A 436 -12.32 -20.31 -23.38
CA THR A 436 -13.47 -19.51 -23.84
C THR A 436 -13.03 -18.51 -24.92
N LEU A 437 -11.93 -17.79 -24.70
CA LEU A 437 -11.41 -16.80 -25.66
C LEU A 437 -10.93 -17.44 -26.97
N GLU A 438 -10.33 -18.62 -26.90
CA GLU A 438 -9.93 -19.39 -28.11
C GLU A 438 -11.13 -19.80 -28.97
N LYS A 439 -12.28 -20.07 -28.33
CA LYS A 439 -13.51 -20.45 -29.05
C LYS A 439 -14.31 -19.26 -29.56
N LYS A 440 -14.40 -18.19 -28.79
CA LYS A 440 -15.28 -17.04 -29.06
C LYS A 440 -14.55 -15.84 -29.67
N GLY A 441 -13.21 -15.80 -29.60
CA GLY A 441 -12.39 -14.63 -29.92
C GLY A 441 -12.31 -13.61 -28.77
N PRO A 442 -11.64 -12.47 -29.03
CA PRO A 442 -11.44 -11.41 -28.04
C PRO A 442 -12.76 -10.77 -27.61
N VAL A 443 -12.74 -10.18 -26.40
CA VAL A 443 -13.91 -9.50 -25.83
C VAL A 443 -14.22 -8.22 -26.62
N SER A 444 -15.47 -8.05 -27.03
CA SER A 444 -15.88 -6.88 -27.81
C SER A 444 -15.79 -5.57 -26.98
N ALA A 445 -15.56 -4.44 -27.67
CA ALA A 445 -15.49 -3.12 -27.03
C ALA A 445 -16.80 -2.76 -26.28
N SER A 446 -17.93 -3.29 -26.73
CA SER A 446 -19.25 -3.09 -26.08
C SER A 446 -19.37 -3.88 -24.77
N GLU A 447 -18.81 -5.08 -24.70
CA GLU A 447 -18.78 -5.89 -23.47
C GLU A 447 -17.87 -5.28 -22.43
N ARG A 448 -16.65 -4.85 -22.82
CA ARG A 448 -15.71 -4.15 -21.93
C ARG A 448 -16.30 -2.85 -21.32
N LYS A 449 -17.13 -2.11 -22.08
CA LYS A 449 -17.84 -0.92 -21.56
C LYS A 449 -18.90 -1.26 -20.53
N ARG A 450 -19.64 -2.37 -20.67
CA ARG A 450 -20.68 -2.76 -19.71
C ARG A 450 -20.13 -3.04 -18.31
N VAL A 451 -18.97 -3.65 -18.19
CA VAL A 451 -18.35 -3.90 -16.87
C VAL A 451 -17.81 -2.62 -16.26
N LYS A 452 -17.25 -1.69 -17.07
CA LYS A 452 -16.83 -0.38 -16.54
C LYS A 452 -17.99 0.44 -15.97
N THR A 453 -19.18 0.37 -16.57
CA THR A 453 -20.37 1.08 -16.08
C THR A 453 -21.02 0.40 -14.85
N SER A 454 -20.83 -0.89 -14.64
CA SER A 454 -21.30 -1.58 -13.43
C SER A 454 -20.42 -1.36 -12.19
N VAL A 455 -19.20 -0.85 -12.37
CA VAL A 455 -18.24 -0.52 -11.29
C VAL A 455 -18.24 0.97 -10.94
N THR A 456 -18.91 1.81 -11.74
CA THR A 456 -18.94 3.29 -11.60
C THR A 456 -20.32 3.87 -11.28
N HIS A 457 -21.26 3.06 -10.82
CA HIS A 457 -22.56 3.55 -10.32
C HIS A 457 -22.65 3.47 -8.83
#